data_e2f44c6b6f8a51e53dd3721c7ff8971c
#
_entry.id   e2f44c6b6f8a51e53dd3721c7ff8971c
#
_cell.length_a   1.000
_cell.length_b   1.000
_cell.length_c   1.000
_cell.angle_alpha   90.00
_cell.angle_beta   90.00
_cell.angle_gamma   90.00
#
_symmetry.space_group_name_H-M   'P 1'
#
loop_
_entity.id
_entity.type
_entity.pdbx_description
1 polymer ?
#
loop_
_entity_poly.entity_id
_entity_poly.type
_entity_poly.pdbx_seq_one_letter_code
_entity_poly.pdbx_strand_id
1 'polypeptide(L)'
;MKWSFGSIFTALALVHGGLGQSPADDDVKTVPLRTHSLFQPYLDTELQSRWFDWGGDTIVRADQYIRLTSDRQQQSGWLWSRLPLTATNWEIEVEFKIHGQGNLYGDGMAMWITKQRAMQGPVFGSADKFEGLGIFFDTYKNNRPGVIFPYVMAMLGDGQTVYQHGNDGKENELAGCSARGIRGAPIATKARLTYFQENYLQLELQYKNEDQWVVCFNVPNVTLPQIAYLGFTAETGELSDNHDIITVSAKNLYQINSGSSGSSGKRPDKGGKASMWKPSNGGGSKSKSSGGGWGWFFLKTIVFIVVVVGGYVGYTAYRAQNRASRF
;
A
#
# COMPACT_ATOMS: atom_id res chain seq x y z
N MET A 1 -33.92 25.91 -49.67
CA MET A 1 -32.74 25.10 -49.24
C MET A 1 -33.01 24.58 -47.85
N LYS A 2 -33.32 23.28 -47.72
CA LYS A 2 -33.61 22.60 -46.45
C LYS A 2 -32.30 22.08 -45.89
N TRP A 3 -31.92 22.48 -44.67
CA TRP A 3 -30.76 21.92 -43.94
C TRP A 3 -31.30 20.99 -42.85
N SER A 4 -30.97 19.72 -42.97
CA SER A 4 -31.26 18.67 -42.03
C SER A 4 -30.17 18.67 -40.93
N PHE A 5 -30.58 18.85 -39.66
CA PHE A 5 -29.72 18.66 -38.51
C PHE A 5 -29.77 17.18 -38.12
N GLY A 6 -28.67 16.48 -38.41
CA GLY A 6 -28.47 15.14 -37.90
C GLY A 6 -27.98 15.19 -36.45
N SER A 7 -28.77 14.61 -35.55
CA SER A 7 -28.40 14.41 -34.14
C SER A 7 -27.35 13.29 -34.03
N ILE A 8 -26.13 13.63 -33.61
CA ILE A 8 -25.12 12.66 -33.19
C ILE A 8 -25.31 12.43 -31.69
N PHE A 9 -25.91 11.29 -31.33
CA PHE A 9 -25.90 10.76 -29.97
C PHE A 9 -24.55 10.06 -29.74
N THR A 10 -23.65 10.72 -29.03
CA THR A 10 -22.42 10.08 -28.52
C THR A 10 -22.77 9.37 -27.23
N ALA A 11 -22.83 8.04 -27.27
CA ALA A 11 -22.99 7.21 -26.09
C ALA A 11 -21.67 7.22 -25.31
N LEU A 12 -21.66 7.90 -24.16
CA LEU A 12 -20.54 7.87 -23.19
C LEU A 12 -20.65 6.57 -22.39
N ALA A 13 -19.87 5.56 -22.78
CA ALA A 13 -19.71 4.33 -21.99
C ALA A 13 -18.91 4.65 -20.74
N LEU A 14 -19.59 4.75 -19.59
CA LEU A 14 -18.97 4.80 -18.26
C LEU A 14 -18.38 3.41 -17.96
N VAL A 15 -17.10 3.25 -18.18
CA VAL A 15 -16.33 2.14 -17.64
C VAL A 15 -16.26 2.34 -16.13
N HIS A 16 -17.06 1.61 -15.38
CA HIS A 16 -16.92 1.49 -13.94
C HIS A 16 -15.71 0.59 -13.66
N GLY A 17 -14.53 1.20 -13.60
CA GLY A 17 -13.40 0.61 -12.90
C GLY A 17 -13.78 0.52 -11.43
N GLY A 18 -14.00 -0.68 -10.93
CA GLY A 18 -14.20 -0.93 -9.50
C GLY A 18 -12.92 -0.52 -8.76
N LEU A 19 -12.91 0.69 -8.20
CA LEU A 19 -11.93 1.10 -7.20
C LEU A 19 -12.24 0.22 -5.98
N GLY A 20 -11.33 -0.73 -5.68
CA GLY A 20 -11.34 -1.44 -4.41
C GLY A 20 -11.31 -0.39 -3.30
N GLN A 21 -12.40 -0.21 -2.58
CA GLN A 21 -12.46 0.67 -1.43
C GLN A 21 -11.58 0.06 -0.34
N SER A 22 -10.54 0.79 0.07
CA SER A 22 -9.90 0.53 1.37
C SER A 22 -11.00 0.56 2.45
N PRO A 23 -11.02 -0.39 3.40
CA PRO A 23 -11.93 -0.30 4.54
C PRO A 23 -11.77 1.07 5.19
N ALA A 24 -12.86 1.71 5.59
CA ALA A 24 -12.80 2.93 6.36
C ALA A 24 -11.93 2.68 7.62
N ASP A 25 -11.04 3.59 7.96
CA ASP A 25 -10.06 3.48 9.06
C ASP A 25 -10.69 3.10 10.42
N ASP A 26 -11.97 3.38 10.60
CA ASP A 26 -12.72 3.11 11.84
C ASP A 26 -13.01 1.61 12.10
N ASP A 27 -12.87 0.73 11.09
CA ASP A 27 -13.20 -0.70 11.20
C ASP A 27 -11.94 -1.59 11.36
N VAL A 28 -10.73 -1.01 11.42
CA VAL A 28 -9.47 -1.74 11.52
C VAL A 28 -8.76 -1.44 12.83
N LYS A 29 -8.63 -2.47 13.68
CA LYS A 29 -7.80 -2.42 14.88
C LYS A 29 -6.36 -2.80 14.55
N THR A 30 -5.41 -2.02 15.03
CA THR A 30 -3.97 -2.27 14.83
C THR A 30 -3.30 -2.75 16.11
N VAL A 31 -2.36 -3.71 15.99
CA VAL A 31 -1.53 -4.18 17.10
C VAL A 31 -0.05 -4.18 16.66
N PRO A 32 0.84 -3.45 17.37
CA PRO A 32 2.26 -3.39 16.99
C PRO A 32 2.94 -4.78 17.00
N LEU A 33 3.68 -5.08 15.94
CA LEU A 33 4.54 -6.26 15.81
C LEU A 33 5.98 -5.90 16.18
N ARG A 34 6.30 -5.93 17.46
CA ARG A 34 7.62 -5.53 17.98
C ARG A 34 8.78 -6.34 17.41
N THR A 35 8.52 -7.60 17.07
CA THR A 35 9.51 -8.53 16.48
C THR A 35 9.88 -8.17 15.04
N HIS A 36 9.10 -7.33 14.38
CA HIS A 36 9.31 -6.85 13.01
C HIS A 36 9.43 -5.33 12.94
N SER A 37 9.58 -4.69 14.11
CA SER A 37 9.80 -3.25 14.21
C SER A 37 11.22 -2.95 14.64
N LEU A 38 11.78 -1.86 14.12
CA LEU A 38 13.15 -1.44 14.36
C LEU A 38 13.20 0.07 14.57
N PHE A 39 13.66 0.48 15.74
CA PHE A 39 13.76 1.88 16.15
C PHE A 39 15.10 2.14 16.82
N GLN A 40 15.50 3.38 16.85
CA GLN A 40 16.67 3.83 17.62
C GLN A 40 16.44 3.67 19.13
N PRO A 41 17.47 3.27 19.90
CA PRO A 41 18.75 2.73 19.44
C PRO A 41 18.58 1.30 18.88
N TYR A 42 19.22 1.00 17.74
CA TYR A 42 19.07 -0.31 17.06
C TYR A 42 19.77 -1.46 17.78
N LEU A 43 20.72 -1.12 18.63
CA LEU A 43 21.57 -2.06 19.33
C LEU A 43 21.34 -1.99 20.84
N ASP A 44 21.42 -3.14 21.48
CA ASP A 44 21.45 -3.26 22.93
C ASP A 44 22.87 -2.99 23.50
N THR A 45 23.04 -3.20 24.79
CA THR A 45 24.33 -3.04 25.48
C THR A 45 25.42 -4.01 25.03
N GLU A 46 25.02 -5.10 24.38
CA GLU A 46 25.95 -6.11 23.82
C GLU A 46 26.22 -5.86 22.32
N LEU A 47 25.82 -4.69 21.80
CA LEU A 47 25.94 -4.29 20.39
C LEU A 47 25.20 -5.23 19.42
N GLN A 48 24.11 -5.83 19.87
CA GLN A 48 23.27 -6.71 19.06
C GLN A 48 21.87 -6.15 18.90
N SER A 49 21.25 -6.44 17.77
CA SER A 49 19.83 -6.21 17.61
C SER A 49 19.05 -7.46 18.00
N ARG A 50 18.01 -7.27 18.77
CA ARG A 50 17.20 -8.38 19.28
C ARG A 50 16.41 -9.11 18.19
N TRP A 51 15.95 -8.37 17.18
CA TRP A 51 14.97 -8.87 16.21
C TRP A 51 15.47 -8.89 14.76
N PHE A 52 16.62 -8.26 14.51
CA PHE A 52 17.18 -8.17 13.16
C PHE A 52 18.64 -8.64 13.14
N ASP A 53 19.02 -9.24 12.01
CA ASP A 53 20.40 -9.50 11.63
C ASP A 53 20.75 -8.63 10.44
N TRP A 54 22.02 -8.30 10.31
CA TRP A 54 22.55 -7.56 9.16
C TRP A 54 23.87 -8.16 8.70
N GLY A 55 24.26 -7.87 7.48
CA GLY A 55 25.52 -8.36 6.93
C GLY A 55 25.84 -7.74 5.58
N GLY A 56 26.87 -8.29 4.91
CA GLY A 56 27.49 -7.67 3.76
C GLY A 56 28.20 -6.38 4.17
N ASP A 57 28.05 -5.34 3.35
CA ASP A 57 28.65 -4.01 3.58
C ASP A 57 27.86 -3.12 4.55
N THR A 58 26.86 -3.69 5.24
CA THR A 58 25.98 -2.93 6.13
C THR A 58 26.72 -2.34 7.33
N ILE A 59 26.50 -1.05 7.57
CA ILE A 59 27.06 -0.29 8.69
C ILE A 59 25.93 0.16 9.61
N VAL A 60 26.03 -0.14 10.91
CA VAL A 60 25.06 0.29 11.91
C VAL A 60 25.56 1.51 12.67
N ARG A 61 24.84 2.63 12.57
CA ARG A 61 25.00 3.82 13.40
C ARG A 61 23.86 3.81 14.41
N ALA A 62 24.13 3.32 15.60
CA ALA A 62 23.12 2.92 16.59
C ALA A 62 22.03 3.97 16.88
N ASP A 63 22.33 5.22 16.74
CA ASP A 63 21.50 6.40 17.04
C ASP A 63 21.04 7.19 15.81
N GLN A 64 21.33 6.72 14.58
CA GLN A 64 21.04 7.50 13.37
C GLN A 64 20.38 6.69 12.26
N TYR A 65 21.05 5.62 11.79
CA TYR A 65 20.57 4.79 10.68
C TYR A 65 21.29 3.43 10.62
N ILE A 66 20.70 2.52 9.87
CA ILE A 66 21.37 1.31 9.37
C ILE A 66 21.63 1.51 7.89
N ARG A 67 22.88 1.69 7.50
CA ARG A 67 23.32 1.91 6.12
C ARG A 67 23.58 0.57 5.46
N LEU A 68 22.75 0.21 4.49
CA LEU A 68 22.89 -1.02 3.74
C LEU A 68 24.09 -0.97 2.80
N THR A 69 24.21 0.12 2.00
CA THR A 69 25.40 0.42 1.19
C THR A 69 25.82 1.86 1.40
N SER A 70 27.12 2.12 1.34
CA SER A 70 27.67 3.47 1.28
C SER A 70 27.72 3.96 -0.18
N ASP A 71 27.92 5.27 -0.37
CA ASP A 71 28.19 5.87 -1.69
C ASP A 71 29.59 5.45 -2.21
N ARG A 72 29.71 4.15 -2.50
CA ARG A 72 30.89 3.46 -3.04
C ARG A 72 30.44 2.35 -3.98
N GLN A 73 31.26 2.09 -4.99
CA GLN A 73 31.00 1.04 -5.97
C GLN A 73 31.06 -0.36 -5.35
N GLN A 74 30.30 -1.29 -5.98
CA GLN A 74 30.32 -2.74 -5.69
C GLN A 74 30.08 -3.11 -4.23
N GLN A 75 29.13 -2.45 -3.61
CA GLN A 75 28.66 -2.80 -2.27
C GLN A 75 27.34 -3.56 -2.32
N SER A 76 27.17 -4.47 -1.38
CA SER A 76 25.94 -5.21 -1.17
C SER A 76 25.70 -5.42 0.31
N GLY A 77 24.59 -4.90 0.83
CA GLY A 77 24.25 -4.99 2.24
C GLY A 77 22.80 -5.38 2.47
N TRP A 78 22.56 -5.97 3.64
CA TRP A 78 21.26 -6.49 3.98
C TRP A 78 20.91 -6.34 5.47
N LEU A 79 19.60 -6.30 5.74
CA LEU A 79 18.98 -6.27 7.06
C LEU A 79 17.76 -7.18 7.04
N TRP A 80 17.69 -8.22 7.89
CA TRP A 80 16.58 -9.19 7.89
C TRP A 80 16.03 -9.44 9.28
N SER A 81 14.71 -9.58 9.38
CA SER A 81 14.06 -10.05 10.61
C SER A 81 14.54 -11.45 10.98
N ARG A 82 14.78 -11.70 12.29
CA ARG A 82 15.15 -13.03 12.80
C ARG A 82 14.00 -14.01 12.79
N LEU A 83 12.80 -13.49 13.02
CA LEU A 83 11.57 -14.27 13.06
C LEU A 83 10.76 -14.07 11.79
N PRO A 84 10.04 -15.09 11.32
CA PRO A 84 9.15 -14.96 10.20
C PRO A 84 7.92 -14.12 10.57
N LEU A 85 7.43 -13.33 9.62
CA LEU A 85 6.16 -12.64 9.68
C LEU A 85 5.03 -13.66 9.43
N THR A 86 4.19 -13.87 10.42
CA THR A 86 3.07 -14.84 10.36
C THR A 86 1.70 -14.16 10.48
N ALA A 87 1.68 -12.84 10.53
CA ALA A 87 0.44 -12.08 10.55
C ALA A 87 -0.28 -12.21 9.20
N THR A 88 -1.57 -12.48 9.24
CA THR A 88 -2.41 -12.64 8.05
C THR A 88 -2.62 -11.30 7.33
N ASN A 89 -2.93 -10.25 8.11
CA ASN A 89 -3.07 -8.89 7.61
C ASN A 89 -2.09 -8.01 8.38
N TRP A 90 -1.36 -7.17 7.66
CA TRP A 90 -0.32 -6.34 8.27
C TRP A 90 -0.09 -5.06 7.50
N GLU A 91 0.49 -4.11 8.21
CA GLU A 91 1.03 -2.87 7.66
C GLU A 91 2.48 -2.74 8.10
N ILE A 92 3.36 -2.45 7.17
CA ILE A 92 4.77 -2.18 7.43
C ILE A 92 5.11 -0.82 6.84
N GLU A 93 5.52 0.10 7.70
CA GLU A 93 6.04 1.40 7.33
C GLU A 93 7.55 1.41 7.53
N VAL A 94 8.30 1.70 6.48
CA VAL A 94 9.75 1.89 6.55
C VAL A 94 10.08 3.34 6.24
N GLU A 95 10.91 3.94 7.09
CA GLU A 95 11.52 5.25 6.87
C GLU A 95 12.98 5.05 6.45
N PHE A 96 13.37 5.67 5.33
CA PHE A 96 14.68 5.48 4.74
C PHE A 96 15.16 6.72 3.98
N LYS A 97 16.44 6.74 3.62
CA LYS A 97 17.03 7.74 2.72
C LYS A 97 17.88 7.07 1.66
N ILE A 98 17.75 7.56 0.41
CA ILE A 98 18.64 7.26 -0.70
C ILE A 98 19.32 8.56 -1.08
N HIS A 99 20.64 8.60 -0.96
CA HIS A 99 21.40 9.84 -1.20
C HIS A 99 22.87 9.59 -1.52
N GLY A 100 23.48 10.45 -2.29
CA GLY A 100 24.89 10.39 -2.65
C GLY A 100 25.36 11.69 -3.28
N GLN A 101 26.66 11.76 -3.57
CA GLN A 101 27.28 12.96 -4.11
C GLN A 101 27.26 12.99 -5.63
N GLY A 102 27.14 11.82 -6.27
CA GLY A 102 27.15 11.69 -7.73
C GLY A 102 25.90 12.23 -8.43
N ASN A 103 26.06 12.74 -9.64
CA ASN A 103 24.94 13.06 -10.54
C ASN A 103 24.41 11.81 -11.26
N LEU A 104 25.26 10.79 -11.44
CA LEU A 104 24.91 9.45 -11.86
C LEU A 104 24.92 8.55 -10.62
N TYR A 105 23.91 7.73 -10.44
CA TYR A 105 23.68 6.98 -9.22
C TYR A 105 22.94 5.67 -9.54
N GLY A 106 23.04 4.72 -8.63
CA GLY A 106 22.45 3.38 -8.74
C GLY A 106 22.94 2.47 -7.59
N ASP A 107 22.52 1.23 -7.58
CA ASP A 107 21.45 0.66 -8.40
C ASP A 107 20.08 0.88 -7.75
N GLY A 108 19.99 0.71 -6.40
CA GLY A 108 18.80 0.91 -5.61
C GLY A 108 18.74 0.01 -4.38
N MET A 109 17.55 -0.08 -3.81
CA MET A 109 17.27 -0.92 -2.65
C MET A 109 15.96 -1.68 -2.81
N ALA A 110 15.79 -2.73 -2.02
CA ALA A 110 14.59 -3.53 -2.01
C ALA A 110 14.07 -3.79 -0.59
N MET A 111 12.73 -3.89 -0.47
CA MET A 111 12.03 -4.44 0.68
C MET A 111 11.45 -5.79 0.29
N TRP A 112 11.59 -6.79 1.18
CA TRP A 112 11.26 -8.17 0.93
C TRP A 112 10.27 -8.71 1.94
N ILE A 113 9.32 -9.51 1.47
CA ILE A 113 8.48 -10.42 2.27
C ILE A 113 8.58 -11.78 1.61
N THR A 114 9.64 -12.56 1.93
CA THR A 114 10.01 -13.77 1.20
C THR A 114 10.31 -14.95 2.11
N LYS A 115 10.21 -16.17 1.58
CA LYS A 115 10.63 -17.38 2.29
C LYS A 115 12.15 -17.44 2.47
N GLN A 116 12.91 -16.97 1.47
CA GLN A 116 14.36 -16.85 1.54
C GLN A 116 14.74 -15.71 2.50
N ARG A 117 15.79 -15.92 3.27
CA ARG A 117 16.29 -14.97 4.25
C ARG A 117 17.80 -14.87 4.18
N ALA A 118 18.33 -13.65 4.14
CA ALA A 118 19.77 -13.35 4.20
C ALA A 118 20.61 -14.09 3.14
N MET A 119 20.03 -14.36 1.99
CA MET A 119 20.72 -14.92 0.83
C MET A 119 21.13 -13.79 -0.10
N GLN A 120 22.43 -13.57 -0.23
CA GLN A 120 22.97 -12.58 -1.16
C GLN A 120 22.81 -13.05 -2.61
N GLY A 121 22.66 -12.11 -3.52
CA GLY A 121 22.51 -12.37 -4.95
C GLY A 121 22.30 -11.09 -5.74
N PRO A 122 22.03 -11.21 -7.05
CA PRO A 122 22.10 -10.10 -7.99
C PRO A 122 20.87 -9.18 -7.99
N VAL A 123 19.81 -9.48 -7.24
CA VAL A 123 18.58 -8.65 -7.26
C VAL A 123 18.62 -7.69 -6.08
N PHE A 124 19.11 -6.48 -6.30
CA PHE A 124 19.29 -5.44 -5.27
C PHE A 124 19.99 -5.99 -4.01
N GLY A 125 20.99 -6.86 -4.20
CA GLY A 125 21.75 -7.49 -3.11
C GLY A 125 21.10 -8.74 -2.49
N SER A 126 19.98 -9.22 -2.99
CA SER A 126 19.32 -10.46 -2.57
C SER A 126 19.26 -11.51 -3.68
N ALA A 127 18.95 -12.75 -3.28
CA ALA A 127 18.84 -13.87 -4.20
C ALA A 127 17.77 -13.64 -5.27
N ASP A 128 18.08 -14.06 -6.49
CA ASP A 128 17.09 -14.21 -7.57
C ASP A 128 16.22 -15.46 -7.34
N LYS A 129 15.12 -15.59 -8.10
CA LYS A 129 14.16 -16.70 -7.99
C LYS A 129 13.61 -16.86 -6.57
N PHE A 130 13.33 -15.75 -5.92
CA PHE A 130 12.74 -15.73 -4.59
C PHE A 130 11.25 -16.16 -4.62
N GLU A 131 10.76 -16.62 -3.48
CA GLU A 131 9.34 -16.93 -3.30
C GLU A 131 8.72 -15.94 -2.29
N GLY A 132 7.79 -15.12 -2.79
CA GLY A 132 7.13 -14.07 -2.01
C GLY A 132 7.08 -12.73 -2.74
N LEU A 133 7.18 -11.63 -2.01
CA LEU A 133 7.07 -10.27 -2.53
C LEU A 133 8.40 -9.52 -2.44
N GLY A 134 8.82 -8.93 -3.56
CA GLY A 134 9.87 -7.91 -3.63
C GLY A 134 9.26 -6.55 -3.97
N ILE A 135 9.63 -5.49 -3.24
CA ILE A 135 9.35 -4.10 -3.58
C ILE A 135 10.69 -3.44 -3.89
N PHE A 136 10.90 -3.06 -5.14
CA PHE A 136 12.16 -2.51 -5.63
C PHE A 136 12.08 -0.99 -5.76
N PHE A 137 12.99 -0.28 -5.12
CA PHE A 137 13.20 1.15 -5.24
C PHE A 137 14.39 1.36 -6.17
N ASP A 138 14.13 1.23 -7.46
CA ASP A 138 15.14 1.26 -8.52
C ASP A 138 15.49 2.71 -8.87
N THR A 139 16.75 3.07 -8.68
CA THR A 139 17.24 4.42 -8.93
C THR A 139 17.96 4.57 -10.26
N TYR A 140 18.39 3.48 -10.89
CA TYR A 140 19.12 3.47 -12.15
C TYR A 140 18.29 2.87 -13.30
N LYS A 141 18.09 3.63 -14.34
CA LYS A 141 17.36 3.18 -15.53
C LYS A 141 18.27 2.43 -16.49
N ASN A 142 18.10 1.12 -16.63
CA ASN A 142 18.80 0.32 -17.65
C ASN A 142 18.17 0.53 -19.05
N ASN A 143 17.09 -0.15 -19.34
CA ASN A 143 16.48 -0.09 -20.67
C ASN A 143 14.95 -0.23 -20.63
N ARG A 144 14.30 0.49 -19.71
CA ARG A 144 12.84 0.48 -19.56
C ARG A 144 12.22 1.72 -20.19
N PRO A 145 11.64 1.64 -21.40
CA PRO A 145 10.98 2.78 -22.03
C PRO A 145 9.64 3.10 -21.35
N GLY A 146 9.20 4.37 -21.46
CA GLY A 146 7.84 4.78 -21.05
C GLY A 146 7.67 5.10 -19.57
N VAL A 147 8.70 4.90 -18.72
CA VAL A 147 8.65 5.23 -17.29
C VAL A 147 9.76 6.21 -16.91
N ILE A 148 9.53 6.96 -15.83
CA ILE A 148 10.46 7.95 -15.27
C ILE A 148 11.05 7.36 -13.99
N PHE A 149 12.39 7.38 -13.89
CA PHE A 149 13.16 6.96 -12.74
C PHE A 149 13.48 8.12 -11.79
N PRO A 150 13.68 7.83 -10.51
CA PRO A 150 13.53 6.53 -9.82
C PRO A 150 12.15 5.92 -9.98
N TYR A 151 12.09 4.60 -10.06
CA TYR A 151 10.88 3.83 -10.24
C TYR A 151 10.70 2.83 -9.09
N VAL A 152 9.48 2.73 -8.58
CA VAL A 152 9.15 1.75 -7.51
C VAL A 152 8.20 0.73 -8.08
N MET A 153 8.55 -0.55 -7.94
CA MET A 153 7.71 -1.65 -8.44
C MET A 153 7.62 -2.80 -7.47
N ALA A 154 6.54 -3.56 -7.59
CA ALA A 154 6.33 -4.84 -6.91
C ALA A 154 6.52 -5.99 -7.89
N MET A 155 7.14 -7.08 -7.43
CA MET A 155 7.22 -8.37 -8.10
C MET A 155 6.78 -9.47 -7.14
N LEU A 156 5.92 -10.37 -7.62
CA LEU A 156 5.64 -11.64 -6.95
C LEU A 156 6.56 -12.73 -7.52
N GLY A 157 7.44 -13.24 -6.69
CA GLY A 157 8.30 -14.36 -7.01
C GLY A 157 7.64 -15.70 -6.67
N ASP A 158 7.80 -16.67 -7.55
CA ASP A 158 7.28 -18.04 -7.45
C ASP A 158 8.36 -19.08 -7.13
N GLY A 159 9.60 -18.63 -6.86
CA GLY A 159 10.76 -19.48 -6.64
C GLY A 159 11.44 -19.98 -7.93
N GLN A 160 10.95 -19.61 -9.12
CA GLN A 160 11.47 -20.05 -10.41
C GLN A 160 11.75 -18.90 -11.38
N THR A 161 10.92 -17.86 -11.34
CA THR A 161 10.99 -16.73 -12.24
C THR A 161 12.21 -15.86 -11.94
N VAL A 162 13.00 -15.59 -12.98
CA VAL A 162 14.21 -14.75 -12.93
C VAL A 162 13.84 -13.29 -13.05
N TYR A 163 14.44 -12.41 -12.24
CA TYR A 163 14.31 -10.97 -12.41
C TYR A 163 15.05 -10.49 -13.67
N GLN A 164 14.37 -9.73 -14.51
CA GLN A 164 14.90 -9.27 -15.80
C GLN A 164 15.64 -7.93 -15.65
N HIS A 165 16.91 -7.98 -15.25
CA HIS A 165 17.76 -6.79 -15.05
C HIS A 165 17.85 -5.88 -16.27
N GLY A 166 17.93 -6.46 -17.48
CA GLY A 166 18.13 -5.71 -18.71
C GLY A 166 17.02 -4.72 -19.08
N ASN A 167 15.83 -4.86 -18.48
CA ASN A 167 14.68 -3.98 -18.71
C ASN A 167 14.02 -3.53 -17.39
N ASP A 168 14.80 -3.48 -16.31
CA ASP A 168 14.36 -3.04 -14.97
C ASP A 168 13.11 -3.79 -14.49
N GLY A 169 13.09 -5.10 -14.69
CA GLY A 169 12.01 -5.96 -14.24
C GLY A 169 10.64 -5.73 -14.90
N LYS A 170 10.58 -5.05 -16.04
CA LYS A 170 9.30 -4.72 -16.72
C LYS A 170 8.37 -5.92 -16.90
N GLU A 171 8.95 -7.08 -17.24
CA GLU A 171 8.19 -8.32 -17.49
C GLU A 171 7.76 -9.02 -16.18
N ASN A 172 8.38 -8.66 -15.07
CA ASN A 172 8.12 -9.22 -13.76
C ASN A 172 7.16 -8.34 -12.92
N GLU A 173 6.80 -7.16 -13.44
CA GLU A 173 6.06 -6.16 -12.68
C GLU A 173 4.63 -6.61 -12.38
N LEU A 174 4.31 -6.66 -11.09
CA LEU A 174 2.93 -6.77 -10.62
C LEU A 174 2.23 -5.40 -10.68
N ALA A 175 2.88 -4.36 -10.21
CA ALA A 175 2.44 -2.97 -10.24
C ALA A 175 3.61 -2.04 -9.89
N GLY A 176 3.51 -0.75 -10.23
CA GLY A 176 4.56 0.20 -9.90
C GLY A 176 4.20 1.65 -10.20
N CYS A 177 5.08 2.56 -9.81
CA CYS A 177 4.94 4.00 -10.05
C CYS A 177 6.29 4.69 -10.20
N SER A 178 6.29 5.82 -10.89
CA SER A 178 7.43 6.75 -10.89
C SER A 178 7.51 7.50 -9.56
N ALA A 179 8.67 7.45 -8.91
CA ALA A 179 8.94 8.11 -7.64
C ALA A 179 10.03 9.19 -7.78
N ARG A 180 9.89 10.05 -8.79
CA ARG A 180 10.85 11.11 -9.06
C ARG A 180 11.04 12.01 -7.84
N GLY A 181 12.29 12.09 -7.36
CA GLY A 181 12.69 12.87 -6.19
C GLY A 181 12.74 12.04 -4.89
N ILE A 182 12.60 10.72 -4.94
CA ILE A 182 12.82 9.83 -3.79
C ILE A 182 14.30 9.79 -3.39
N ARG A 183 15.20 9.90 -4.38
CA ARG A 183 16.62 10.12 -4.14
C ARG A 183 16.88 11.59 -3.82
N GLY A 184 17.63 11.85 -2.74
CA GLY A 184 17.89 13.21 -2.26
C GLY A 184 16.65 13.95 -1.80
N ALA A 185 15.63 13.22 -1.37
CA ALA A 185 14.38 13.80 -0.89
C ALA A 185 14.62 14.80 0.24
N PRO A 186 13.86 15.91 0.31
CA PRO A 186 14.03 16.94 1.34
C PRO A 186 13.71 16.44 2.75
N ILE A 187 12.92 15.38 2.85
CA ILE A 187 12.58 14.67 4.10
C ILE A 187 13.04 13.22 4.01
N ALA A 188 13.06 12.51 5.12
CA ALA A 188 13.21 11.06 5.09
C ALA A 188 11.99 10.46 4.37
N THR A 189 12.25 9.59 3.41
CA THR A 189 11.19 8.91 2.67
C THR A 189 10.53 7.87 3.55
N LYS A 190 9.20 7.81 3.51
CA LYS A 190 8.43 6.72 4.12
C LYS A 190 7.71 5.93 3.03
N ALA A 191 7.80 4.61 3.12
CA ALA A 191 7.01 3.68 2.32
C ALA A 191 6.13 2.87 3.26
N ARG A 192 4.81 2.90 3.03
CA ARG A 192 3.83 2.15 3.79
C ARG A 192 3.25 1.07 2.90
N LEU A 193 3.56 -0.18 3.24
CA LEU A 193 3.06 -1.36 2.56
C LEU A 193 1.97 -2.00 3.43
N THR A 194 0.74 -2.03 2.91
CA THR A 194 -0.43 -2.60 3.58
C THR A 194 -0.90 -3.84 2.84
N TYR A 195 -1.06 -4.94 3.55
CA TYR A 195 -1.54 -6.21 3.03
C TYR A 195 -2.75 -6.71 3.80
N PHE A 196 -3.83 -6.93 3.08
CA PHE A 196 -4.99 -7.69 3.54
C PHE A 196 -5.14 -8.92 2.67
N GLN A 197 -5.02 -10.10 3.29
CA GLN A 197 -5.12 -11.37 2.59
C GLN A 197 -6.45 -11.47 1.82
N GLU A 198 -6.38 -11.97 0.58
CA GLU A 198 -7.54 -12.12 -0.33
C GLU A 198 -8.30 -10.83 -0.64
N ASN A 199 -7.75 -9.68 -0.25
CA ASN A 199 -8.35 -8.39 -0.51
C ASN A 199 -7.44 -7.50 -1.35
N TYR A 200 -6.39 -6.91 -0.76
CA TYR A 200 -5.48 -6.01 -1.49
C TYR A 200 -4.05 -5.96 -0.93
N LEU A 201 -3.15 -5.55 -1.80
CA LEU A 201 -1.78 -5.08 -1.47
C LEU A 201 -1.66 -3.64 -1.94
N GLN A 202 -1.39 -2.72 -1.02
CA GLN A 202 -1.24 -1.30 -1.31
C GLN A 202 0.12 -0.78 -0.88
N LEU A 203 0.75 0.02 -1.73
CA LEU A 203 1.95 0.78 -1.39
C LEU A 203 1.67 2.27 -1.49
N GLU A 204 2.00 2.99 -0.43
CA GLU A 204 1.97 4.44 -0.35
C GLU A 204 3.37 4.98 -0.06
N LEU A 205 3.68 6.14 -0.62
CA LEU A 205 4.97 6.80 -0.47
C LEU A 205 4.78 8.23 0.04
N GLN A 206 5.67 8.65 0.95
CA GLN A 206 5.80 10.02 1.42
C GLN A 206 7.27 10.45 1.27
N TYR A 207 7.58 11.36 0.35
CA TYR A 207 8.96 11.80 0.09
C TYR A 207 9.09 13.27 -0.34
N LYS A 208 8.00 13.96 -0.65
CA LYS A 208 8.03 15.38 -1.06
C LYS A 208 7.82 16.32 0.11
N ASN A 209 6.77 16.08 0.87
CA ASN A 209 6.39 16.85 2.05
C ASN A 209 5.96 15.90 3.18
N GLU A 210 6.11 16.33 4.42
CA GLU A 210 5.58 15.60 5.57
C GLU A 210 4.06 15.48 5.47
N ASP A 211 3.51 14.37 5.95
CA ASP A 211 2.08 14.03 5.98
C ASP A 211 1.38 14.01 4.61
N GLN A 212 2.14 14.07 3.51
CA GLN A 212 1.61 13.96 2.16
C GLN A 212 1.92 12.59 1.56
N TRP A 213 0.98 11.67 1.68
CA TRP A 213 1.05 10.33 1.13
C TRP A 213 0.53 10.30 -0.32
N VAL A 214 1.22 9.52 -1.14
CA VAL A 214 0.84 9.27 -2.54
C VAL A 214 0.74 7.77 -2.74
N VAL A 215 -0.42 7.30 -3.19
CA VAL A 215 -0.59 5.88 -3.54
C VAL A 215 0.27 5.58 -4.76
N CYS A 216 1.21 4.66 -4.60
CA CYS A 216 2.03 4.13 -5.69
C CYS A 216 1.23 3.09 -6.48
N PHE A 217 0.65 2.12 -5.78
CA PHE A 217 -0.25 1.13 -6.35
C PHE A 217 -1.22 0.55 -5.31
N ASN A 218 -2.31 -0.03 -5.82
CA ASN A 218 -3.22 -0.86 -5.05
C ASN A 218 -3.64 -2.04 -5.94
N VAL A 219 -3.26 -3.26 -5.56
CA VAL A 219 -3.48 -4.48 -6.33
C VAL A 219 -4.42 -5.40 -5.56
N PRO A 220 -5.58 -5.77 -6.13
CA PRO A 220 -6.50 -6.71 -5.49
C PRO A 220 -6.01 -8.17 -5.60
N ASN A 221 -6.50 -9.01 -4.71
CA ASN A 221 -6.37 -10.48 -4.75
C ASN A 221 -4.92 -10.99 -4.79
N VAL A 222 -3.99 -10.30 -4.10
CA VAL A 222 -2.61 -10.76 -3.95
C VAL A 222 -2.54 -11.84 -2.87
N THR A 223 -1.85 -12.94 -3.17
CA THR A 223 -1.58 -14.01 -2.20
C THR A 223 -0.10 -14.07 -1.90
N LEU A 224 0.26 -13.97 -0.62
CA LEU A 224 1.64 -14.07 -0.13
C LEU A 224 1.84 -15.36 0.67
N PRO A 225 3.08 -15.87 0.77
CA PRO A 225 3.40 -16.98 1.67
C PRO A 225 3.01 -16.65 3.11
N GLN A 226 2.35 -17.59 3.80
CA GLN A 226 1.94 -17.40 5.21
C GLN A 226 3.13 -17.30 6.17
N ILE A 227 4.28 -17.83 5.77
CA ILE A 227 5.53 -17.78 6.53
C ILE A 227 6.56 -17.14 5.62
N ALA A 228 6.92 -15.90 5.90
CA ALA A 228 7.90 -15.12 5.15
C ALA A 228 8.71 -14.22 6.09
N TYR A 229 9.90 -13.84 5.68
CA TYR A 229 10.76 -12.94 6.45
C TYR A 229 10.71 -11.53 5.88
N LEU A 230 10.69 -10.55 6.77
CA LEU A 230 10.86 -9.14 6.39
C LEU A 230 12.35 -8.85 6.22
N GLY A 231 12.72 -8.30 5.07
CA GLY A 231 14.09 -7.94 4.78
C GLY A 231 14.22 -6.62 4.03
N PHE A 232 15.41 -6.04 4.10
CA PHE A 232 15.82 -4.88 3.32
C PHE A 232 17.22 -5.15 2.79
N THR A 233 17.43 -4.89 1.50
CA THR A 233 18.72 -5.06 0.85
C THR A 233 19.00 -3.88 -0.07
N ALA A 234 20.27 -3.63 -0.34
CA ALA A 234 20.68 -2.65 -1.34
C ALA A 234 21.95 -3.13 -2.05
N GLU A 235 22.13 -2.67 -3.26
CA GLU A 235 23.30 -2.97 -4.07
C GLU A 235 23.78 -1.70 -4.81
N THR A 236 25.06 -1.61 -5.03
CA THR A 236 25.70 -0.60 -5.90
C THR A 236 26.62 -1.30 -6.88
N GLY A 237 26.53 -0.89 -8.16
CA GLY A 237 27.40 -1.37 -9.24
C GLY A 237 28.58 -0.45 -9.50
N GLU A 238 28.69 0.01 -10.75
CA GLU A 238 29.63 1.08 -11.13
C GLU A 238 29.21 2.45 -10.63
N LEU A 239 27.89 2.61 -10.42
CA LEU A 239 27.30 3.79 -9.80
C LEU A 239 26.93 3.48 -8.35
N SER A 240 26.83 4.50 -7.52
CA SER A 240 26.65 4.28 -6.09
C SER A 240 25.75 5.33 -5.44
N ASP A 241 25.13 4.93 -4.33
CA ASP A 241 24.41 5.77 -3.38
C ASP A 241 24.51 5.18 -1.95
N ASN A 242 24.27 6.04 -0.97
CA ASN A 242 23.97 5.56 0.38
C ASN A 242 22.50 5.13 0.44
N HIS A 243 22.26 3.95 1.01
CA HIS A 243 20.92 3.43 1.30
C HIS A 243 20.76 3.25 2.80
N ASP A 244 20.06 4.16 3.46
CA ASP A 244 19.92 4.21 4.92
C ASP A 244 18.52 3.84 5.35
N ILE A 245 18.37 2.81 6.18
CA ILE A 245 17.14 2.50 6.91
C ILE A 245 17.16 3.25 8.25
N ILE A 246 16.07 3.99 8.54
CA ILE A 246 15.95 4.83 9.74
C ILE A 246 15.01 4.19 10.74
N THR A 247 13.78 3.84 10.31
CA THR A 247 12.83 3.13 11.18
C THR A 247 12.07 2.07 10.39
N VAL A 248 11.64 1.03 11.07
CA VAL A 248 10.68 0.05 10.57
C VAL A 248 9.59 -0.11 11.62
N SER A 249 8.35 0.17 11.25
CA SER A 249 7.17 0.00 12.10
C SER A 249 6.24 -1.02 11.48
N ALA A 250 6.06 -2.16 12.14
CA ALA A 250 5.17 -3.21 11.68
C ALA A 250 3.97 -3.36 12.62
N LYS A 251 2.79 -3.55 12.05
CA LYS A 251 1.53 -3.72 12.77
C LYS A 251 0.75 -4.89 12.19
N ASN A 252 0.10 -5.66 13.05
CA ASN A 252 -0.94 -6.58 12.65
C ASN A 252 -2.28 -5.84 12.56
N LEU A 253 -3.07 -6.13 11.53
CA LEU A 253 -4.34 -5.50 11.24
C LEU A 253 -5.48 -6.49 11.49
N TYR A 254 -6.48 -6.08 12.26
CA TYR A 254 -7.67 -6.86 12.56
C TYR A 254 -8.91 -6.13 12.06
N GLN A 255 -9.67 -6.75 11.18
CA GLN A 255 -10.96 -6.22 10.76
C GLN A 255 -11.99 -6.42 11.88
N ILE A 256 -12.58 -5.34 12.36
CA ILE A 256 -13.65 -5.40 13.34
C ILE A 256 -14.95 -5.66 12.58
N ASN A 257 -15.41 -6.92 12.56
CA ASN A 257 -16.75 -7.20 12.06
C ASN A 257 -17.77 -6.61 13.03
N SER A 258 -18.29 -5.42 12.75
CA SER A 258 -19.38 -4.78 13.51
C SER A 258 -20.74 -5.51 13.40
N GLY A 259 -20.74 -6.79 13.07
CA GLY A 259 -21.89 -7.62 12.74
C GLY A 259 -22.17 -8.83 13.63
N SER A 260 -21.61 -8.95 14.85
CA SER A 260 -22.05 -9.99 15.78
C SER A 260 -22.18 -9.46 17.21
N SER A 261 -23.24 -8.69 17.44
CA SER A 261 -23.73 -8.43 18.80
C SER A 261 -24.24 -9.74 19.42
N GLY A 262 -23.40 -10.32 20.28
CA GLY A 262 -23.86 -10.98 21.49
C GLY A 262 -24.74 -12.21 21.39
N SER A 263 -24.16 -13.37 21.24
CA SER A 263 -24.62 -14.52 21.97
C SER A 263 -23.86 -14.56 23.32
N SER A 264 -24.38 -13.90 24.31
CA SER A 264 -23.97 -14.06 25.72
C SER A 264 -24.27 -15.52 26.12
N GLY A 265 -23.24 -16.34 26.12
CA GLY A 265 -23.30 -17.70 26.66
C GLY A 265 -23.61 -17.65 28.13
N LYS A 266 -24.88 -17.86 28.50
CA LYS A 266 -25.26 -18.23 29.86
C LYS A 266 -24.55 -19.51 30.21
N ARG A 267 -23.72 -19.48 31.25
CA ARG A 267 -23.26 -20.69 31.97
C ARG A 267 -24.45 -21.51 32.42
N PRO A 268 -24.43 -22.83 32.27
CA PRO A 268 -25.49 -23.68 32.88
C PRO A 268 -25.25 -23.76 34.36
N ASP A 269 -26.19 -23.19 35.13
CA ASP A 269 -26.29 -23.41 36.56
C ASP A 269 -27.02 -24.75 36.80
N LYS A 270 -26.38 -25.62 37.58
CA LYS A 270 -26.95 -26.92 38.00
C LYS A 270 -27.89 -26.71 39.16
N GLY A 271 -29.19 -27.03 39.01
CA GLY A 271 -30.10 -27.12 40.14
C GLY A 271 -31.54 -27.38 39.73
N GLY A 272 -31.98 -28.61 39.93
CA GLY A 272 -33.19 -29.20 39.46
C GLY A 272 -34.51 -28.60 39.95
N LYS A 273 -35.54 -28.93 39.25
CA LYS A 273 -36.79 -29.60 39.61
C LYS A 273 -37.86 -29.34 38.56
N ALA A 274 -38.51 -30.40 38.19
CA ALA A 274 -39.62 -30.47 37.26
C ALA A 274 -40.87 -29.76 37.78
N SER A 275 -41.63 -29.09 36.86
CA SER A 275 -43.10 -29.12 36.90
C SER A 275 -43.68 -28.48 35.61
N MET A 276 -44.39 -29.33 34.93
CA MET A 276 -45.77 -29.20 34.42
C MET A 276 -46.13 -28.08 33.44
N TRP A 277 -46.53 -28.56 32.32
CA TRP A 277 -47.18 -28.05 31.11
C TRP A 277 -48.43 -27.20 31.35
N LYS A 278 -48.57 -26.09 30.62
CA LYS A 278 -49.86 -25.56 30.11
C LYS A 278 -49.65 -24.61 28.92
N PRO A 279 -50.49 -24.73 27.87
CA PRO A 279 -50.41 -23.88 26.69
C PRO A 279 -51.31 -22.65 26.85
N SER A 280 -50.96 -21.52 26.27
CA SER A 280 -51.89 -20.44 25.98
C SER A 280 -51.45 -19.60 24.78
N ASN A 281 -52.39 -19.41 23.95
CA ASN A 281 -52.62 -18.64 22.72
C ASN A 281 -51.94 -17.28 22.58
N GLY A 282 -51.47 -17.03 21.35
CA GLY A 282 -51.91 -15.93 20.44
C GLY A 282 -51.60 -14.50 20.82
N GLY A 283 -50.75 -13.87 20.01
CA GLY A 283 -50.60 -12.43 19.99
C GLY A 283 -49.60 -12.00 18.93
N GLY A 284 -50.07 -11.73 17.71
CA GLY A 284 -49.24 -11.25 16.62
C GLY A 284 -48.74 -9.83 16.88
N SER A 285 -47.44 -9.64 16.79
CA SER A 285 -46.82 -8.33 16.77
C SER A 285 -46.24 -8.09 15.38
N LYS A 286 -46.81 -7.11 14.70
CA LYS A 286 -46.40 -6.62 13.39
C LYS A 286 -45.05 -5.87 13.52
N SER A 287 -43.98 -6.39 12.93
CA SER A 287 -42.73 -5.64 12.74
C SER A 287 -42.92 -4.61 11.68
N LYS A 288 -42.73 -3.33 11.99
CA LYS A 288 -42.63 -2.22 11.04
C LYS A 288 -41.26 -2.32 10.38
N SER A 289 -41.25 -2.60 9.07
CA SER A 289 -40.08 -2.40 8.21
C SER A 289 -39.91 -0.90 7.94
N SER A 290 -38.81 -0.30 8.40
CA SER A 290 -38.42 1.05 8.03
C SER A 290 -37.79 1.03 6.62
N GLY A 291 -38.62 1.19 5.58
CA GLY A 291 -38.17 1.50 4.23
C GLY A 291 -37.79 2.96 4.13
N GLY A 292 -36.50 3.27 4.26
CA GLY A 292 -36.00 4.64 4.14
C GLY A 292 -34.67 4.69 3.39
N GLY A 293 -34.69 4.80 2.08
CA GLY A 293 -33.46 4.95 1.31
C GLY A 293 -33.65 5.54 -0.09
N TRP A 294 -34.69 5.16 -0.78
CA TRP A 294 -34.89 5.54 -2.19
C TRP A 294 -35.39 6.97 -2.38
N GLY A 295 -36.23 7.47 -1.48
CA GLY A 295 -36.74 8.84 -1.53
C GLY A 295 -35.64 9.92 -1.41
N TRP A 296 -34.64 9.66 -0.58
CA TRP A 296 -33.53 10.60 -0.38
C TRP A 296 -32.55 10.63 -1.56
N PHE A 297 -32.42 9.50 -2.26
CA PHE A 297 -31.65 9.42 -3.50
C PHE A 297 -32.29 10.24 -4.62
N PHE A 298 -33.60 10.11 -4.81
CA PHE A 298 -34.33 10.91 -5.81
C PHE A 298 -34.29 12.41 -5.52
N LEU A 299 -34.38 12.82 -4.26
CA LEU A 299 -34.27 14.22 -3.87
C LEU A 299 -32.91 14.82 -4.26
N LYS A 300 -31.81 14.12 -4.02
CA LYS A 300 -30.46 14.57 -4.41
C LYS A 300 -30.31 14.70 -5.91
N THR A 301 -30.86 13.75 -6.66
CA THR A 301 -30.81 13.77 -8.14
C THR A 301 -31.56 14.96 -8.72
N ILE A 302 -32.73 15.29 -8.16
CA ILE A 302 -33.54 16.45 -8.61
C ILE A 302 -32.79 17.75 -8.31
N VAL A 303 -32.19 17.89 -7.11
CA VAL A 303 -31.41 19.08 -6.75
C VAL A 303 -30.21 19.26 -7.69
N PHE A 304 -29.53 18.17 -8.03
CA PHE A 304 -28.38 18.20 -8.94
C PHE A 304 -28.82 18.69 -10.36
N ILE A 305 -29.94 18.18 -10.88
CA ILE A 305 -30.47 18.59 -12.19
C ILE A 305 -30.82 20.08 -12.19
N VAL A 306 -31.44 20.59 -11.13
CA VAL A 306 -31.81 22.01 -11.02
C VAL A 306 -30.56 22.90 -11.01
N VAL A 307 -29.48 22.51 -10.33
CA VAL A 307 -28.22 23.24 -10.30
C VAL A 307 -27.56 23.27 -11.68
N VAL A 308 -27.52 22.13 -12.38
CA VAL A 308 -26.95 22.05 -13.74
C VAL A 308 -27.71 22.89 -14.74
N VAL A 309 -29.07 22.81 -14.74
CA VAL A 309 -29.91 23.59 -15.63
C VAL A 309 -29.81 25.10 -15.32
N GLY A 310 -29.83 25.47 -14.04
CA GLY A 310 -29.65 26.86 -13.61
C GLY A 310 -28.29 27.43 -14.02
N GLY A 311 -27.20 26.64 -13.85
CA GLY A 311 -25.87 27.02 -14.32
C GLY A 311 -25.77 27.21 -15.82
N TYR A 312 -26.44 26.33 -16.61
CA TYR A 312 -26.47 26.43 -18.07
C TYR A 312 -27.25 27.67 -18.53
N VAL A 313 -28.42 27.95 -17.94
CA VAL A 313 -29.23 29.15 -18.25
C VAL A 313 -28.44 30.42 -17.84
N GLY A 314 -27.81 30.45 -16.69
CA GLY A 314 -26.98 31.58 -16.26
C GLY A 314 -25.79 31.82 -17.20
N TYR A 315 -25.12 30.77 -17.63
CA TYR A 315 -24.01 30.86 -18.59
C TYR A 315 -24.48 31.39 -19.98
N THR A 316 -25.62 30.91 -20.47
CA THR A 316 -26.17 31.38 -21.77
C THR A 316 -26.62 32.84 -21.70
N ALA A 317 -27.24 33.27 -20.60
CA ALA A 317 -27.59 34.65 -20.36
C ALA A 317 -26.35 35.58 -20.26
N TYR A 318 -25.34 35.19 -19.52
CA TYR A 318 -24.05 35.90 -19.43
C TYR A 318 -23.40 36.04 -20.80
N ARG A 319 -23.39 34.97 -21.61
CA ARG A 319 -22.82 35.01 -22.96
C ARG A 319 -23.58 35.90 -23.92
N ALA A 320 -24.93 35.98 -23.77
CA ALA A 320 -25.78 36.86 -24.56
C ALA A 320 -25.53 38.34 -24.23
N GLN A 321 -25.41 38.70 -22.94
CA GLN A 321 -25.08 40.07 -22.51
C GLN A 321 -23.73 40.56 -23.01
N ASN A 322 -22.68 39.70 -22.96
CA ASN A 322 -21.35 40.05 -23.45
C ASN A 322 -21.25 40.18 -24.98
N ARG A 323 -22.24 39.66 -25.73
CA ARG A 323 -22.33 39.92 -27.20
C ARG A 323 -23.00 41.24 -27.53
N ALA A 324 -23.92 41.69 -26.69
CA ALA A 324 -24.62 42.97 -26.92
C ALA A 324 -23.77 44.21 -26.59
N SER A 325 -22.70 44.09 -25.84
CA SER A 325 -21.78 45.21 -25.49
C SER A 325 -20.60 45.40 -26.45
N ARG A 326 -20.60 44.74 -27.60
CA ARG A 326 -19.54 44.86 -28.64
C ARG A 326 -20.05 45.49 -29.96
N PHE A 327 -21.15 46.18 -29.93
CA PHE A 327 -21.60 47.03 -31.04
C PHE A 327 -21.81 48.45 -30.59
#